data_1e3f16eaefbd6fa70725ca18b075cc2c
#
_entry.id   1e3f16eaefbd6fa70725ca18b075cc2c
#
_cell.length_a   1.000
_cell.length_b   1.000
_cell.length_c   1.000
_cell.angle_alpha   90.00
_cell.angle_beta   90.00
_cell.angle_gamma   90.00
#
_symmetry.space_group_name_H-M   'P 1'
#
loop_
_entity.id
_entity.type
_entity.pdbx_description
1 polymer ?
#
loop_
_entity_poly.entity_id
_entity_poly.type
_entity_poly.pdbx_seq_one_letter_code
_entity_poly.pdbx_strand_id
1 'polypeptide(L)'
;MLLSSVYPWVFLAVWGLFGVFLGMLILRLIFNYTDPNPFGKIGRFGFKVRKVTEKWVYPAARLLANFRIDTRLAPIVTALIALMFTYFGMQIVGNTFFVIDGLMAGIVTGNPRVVIGFILYGLLSLLVLFIFIRFISQWFVFHRSTFLGFVARVTDPLLIPMRRLIPPIGMFDISAMVLLLLIGFLQSIVMRVFVY
;
A
#
# COMPACT_ATOMS: atom_id res chain seq x y z
N MET A 1 -13.34 -11.54 -18.48
CA MET A 1 -14.39 -10.58 -18.94
C MET A 1 -15.35 -10.14 -17.83
N LEU A 2 -15.84 -11.02 -16.95
CA LEU A 2 -16.69 -10.59 -15.81
C LEU A 2 -15.91 -9.74 -14.80
N LEU A 3 -14.62 -10.02 -14.59
CA LEU A 3 -13.75 -9.31 -13.66
C LEU A 3 -13.35 -7.93 -14.18
N SER A 4 -13.20 -7.75 -15.50
CA SER A 4 -12.92 -6.43 -16.09
C SER A 4 -14.08 -5.44 -15.92
N SER A 5 -15.31 -5.92 -15.77
CA SER A 5 -16.47 -5.04 -15.49
C SER A 5 -16.53 -4.59 -14.02
N VAL A 6 -15.95 -5.35 -13.09
CA VAL A 6 -15.95 -5.05 -11.64
C VAL A 6 -14.81 -4.10 -11.27
N TYR A 7 -13.65 -4.24 -11.93
CA TYR A 7 -12.46 -3.44 -11.61
C TYR A 7 -12.69 -1.92 -11.63
N PRO A 8 -13.38 -1.33 -12.63
CA PRO A 8 -13.64 0.12 -12.64
C PRO A 8 -14.43 0.62 -11.44
N TRP A 9 -15.36 -0.17 -10.93
CA TRP A 9 -16.15 0.18 -9.74
C TRP A 9 -15.29 0.12 -8.46
N VAL A 10 -14.43 -0.89 -8.35
CA VAL A 10 -13.47 -0.98 -7.24
C VAL A 10 -12.52 0.21 -7.28
N PHE A 11 -12.01 0.54 -8.47
CA PHE A 11 -11.14 1.71 -8.68
C PHE A 11 -11.83 3.01 -8.22
N LEU A 12 -13.05 3.24 -8.68
CA LEU A 12 -13.80 4.44 -8.33
C LEU A 12 -14.11 4.51 -6.82
N ALA A 13 -14.49 3.38 -6.21
CA ALA A 13 -14.76 3.32 -4.78
C ALA A 13 -13.49 3.62 -3.93
N VAL A 14 -12.36 3.00 -4.26
CA VAL A 14 -11.10 3.18 -3.52
C VAL A 14 -10.59 4.61 -3.66
N TRP A 15 -10.56 5.15 -4.88
CA TRP A 15 -10.12 6.53 -5.10
C TRP A 15 -11.10 7.56 -4.54
N GLY A 16 -12.41 7.25 -4.55
CA GLY A 16 -13.41 8.08 -3.88
C GLY A 16 -13.21 8.15 -2.37
N LEU A 17 -12.99 7.01 -1.72
CA LEU A 17 -12.65 6.94 -0.29
C LEU A 17 -11.35 7.68 0.02
N PHE A 18 -10.32 7.52 -0.81
CA PHE A 18 -9.09 8.27 -0.67
C PHE A 18 -9.32 9.78 -0.79
N GLY A 19 -10.13 10.24 -1.75
CA GLY A 19 -10.49 11.65 -1.91
C GLY A 19 -11.19 12.23 -0.68
N VAL A 20 -12.13 11.51 -0.09
CA VAL A 20 -12.78 11.91 1.18
C VAL A 20 -11.76 11.98 2.32
N PHE A 21 -10.89 10.98 2.43
CA PHE A 21 -9.84 10.97 3.45
C PHE A 21 -8.85 12.13 3.26
N LEU A 22 -8.44 12.41 2.02
CA LEU A 22 -7.59 13.55 1.68
C LEU A 22 -8.25 14.88 2.07
N GLY A 23 -9.54 15.04 1.80
CA GLY A 23 -10.33 16.20 2.23
C GLY A 23 -10.29 16.40 3.74
N MET A 24 -10.44 15.33 4.52
CA MET A 24 -10.33 15.39 5.99
C MET A 24 -8.91 15.79 6.46
N LEU A 25 -7.86 15.32 5.77
CA LEU A 25 -6.47 15.69 6.10
C LEU A 25 -6.18 17.16 5.76
N ILE A 26 -6.72 17.68 4.65
CA ILE A 26 -6.61 19.10 4.28
C ILE A 26 -7.31 19.98 5.33
N LEU A 27 -8.53 19.61 5.73
CA LEU A 27 -9.24 20.32 6.79
C LEU A 27 -8.45 20.30 8.11
N ARG A 28 -7.88 19.15 8.47
CA ARG A 28 -7.02 19.04 9.65
C ARG A 28 -5.78 19.95 9.54
N LEU A 29 -5.16 20.01 8.39
CA LEU A 29 -4.01 20.89 8.15
C LEU A 29 -4.40 22.35 8.34
N ILE A 30 -5.51 22.79 7.76
CA ILE A 30 -6.04 24.16 7.94
C ILE A 30 -6.27 24.43 9.42
N PHE A 31 -6.92 23.53 10.16
CA PHE A 31 -7.17 23.71 11.60
C PHE A 31 -5.90 23.68 12.46
N ASN A 32 -4.83 23.05 12.00
CA ASN A 32 -3.56 23.08 12.72
C ASN A 32 -2.87 24.46 12.65
N TYR A 33 -3.14 25.23 11.58
CA TYR A 33 -2.58 26.58 11.40
C TYR A 33 -3.51 27.70 11.83
N THR A 34 -4.83 27.50 11.71
CA THR A 34 -5.82 28.56 12.04
C THR A 34 -6.15 28.61 13.54
N ASP A 35 -5.87 27.52 14.28
CA ASP A 35 -6.13 27.33 15.71
C ASP A 35 -7.47 27.96 16.19
N PRO A 36 -8.62 27.47 15.66
CA PRO A 36 -9.92 28.08 15.93
C PRO A 36 -10.31 27.92 17.40
N ASN A 37 -11.00 28.93 17.96
CA ASN A 37 -11.51 28.89 19.32
C ASN A 37 -12.24 27.57 19.60
N PRO A 38 -11.77 26.74 20.58
CA PRO A 38 -12.30 25.40 20.81
C PRO A 38 -13.78 25.39 21.24
N PHE A 39 -14.30 26.48 21.77
CA PHE A 39 -15.70 26.59 22.19
C PHE A 39 -16.65 27.01 21.06
N GLY A 40 -16.14 27.50 19.95
CA GLY A 40 -16.92 27.85 18.76
C GLY A 40 -17.43 26.64 17.97
N LYS A 41 -18.41 26.86 17.07
CA LYS A 41 -18.92 25.82 16.16
C LYS A 41 -17.81 25.25 15.28
N ILE A 42 -16.91 26.10 14.78
CA ILE A 42 -15.75 25.75 13.93
C ILE A 42 -14.73 24.93 14.73
N GLY A 43 -14.40 25.33 15.96
CA GLY A 43 -13.46 24.58 16.79
C GLY A 43 -13.98 23.21 17.20
N ARG A 44 -15.27 23.05 17.49
CA ARG A 44 -15.90 21.74 17.75
C ARG A 44 -15.86 20.84 16.53
N PHE A 45 -16.05 21.38 15.34
CA PHE A 45 -15.89 20.61 14.09
C PHE A 45 -14.43 20.20 13.87
N GLY A 46 -13.48 21.12 14.05
CA GLY A 46 -12.04 20.83 13.96
C GLY A 46 -11.60 19.75 14.96
N PHE A 47 -12.14 19.76 16.18
CA PHE A 47 -11.90 18.71 17.16
C PHE A 47 -12.38 17.33 16.69
N LYS A 48 -13.59 17.25 16.08
CA LYS A 48 -14.10 16.01 15.51
C LYS A 48 -13.20 15.49 14.40
N VAL A 49 -12.77 16.35 13.48
CA VAL A 49 -11.84 15.99 12.38
C VAL A 49 -10.52 15.48 12.96
N ARG A 50 -9.94 16.17 13.95
CA ARG A 50 -8.72 15.72 14.63
C ARG A 50 -8.91 14.34 15.27
N LYS A 51 -10.00 14.12 16.01
CA LYS A 51 -10.30 12.85 16.69
C LYS A 51 -10.41 11.67 15.71
N VAL A 52 -11.11 11.87 14.59
CA VAL A 52 -11.29 10.81 13.56
C VAL A 52 -9.99 10.48 12.85
N THR A 53 -9.19 11.50 12.52
CA THR A 53 -7.94 11.33 11.77
C THR A 53 -6.73 11.02 12.65
N GLU A 54 -6.84 11.11 13.99
CA GLU A 54 -5.71 10.97 14.93
C GLU A 54 -4.97 9.65 14.75
N LYS A 55 -5.70 8.55 14.71
CA LYS A 55 -5.12 7.21 14.55
C LYS A 55 -4.22 7.09 13.32
N TRP A 56 -4.56 7.78 12.24
CA TRP A 56 -3.85 7.72 10.97
C TRP A 56 -2.70 8.73 10.89
N VAL A 57 -2.86 9.89 11.54
CA VAL A 57 -1.87 10.98 11.52
C VAL A 57 -0.79 10.78 12.58
N TYR A 58 -1.10 10.08 13.68
CA TYR A 58 -0.16 9.86 14.78
C TYR A 58 1.18 9.23 14.36
N PRO A 59 1.23 8.18 13.52
CA PRO A 59 2.51 7.60 13.08
C PRO A 59 3.38 8.62 12.33
N ALA A 60 2.78 9.43 11.45
CA ALA A 60 3.49 10.47 10.71
C ALA A 60 3.96 11.60 11.64
N ALA A 61 3.14 12.00 12.62
CA ALA A 61 3.53 12.99 13.63
C ALA A 61 4.73 12.51 14.47
N ARG A 62 4.72 11.25 14.89
CA ARG A 62 5.84 10.63 15.62
C ARG A 62 7.11 10.59 14.77
N LEU A 63 6.99 10.29 13.50
CA LEU A 63 8.12 10.28 12.57
C LEU A 63 8.72 11.68 12.45
N LEU A 64 7.91 12.71 12.22
CA LEU A 64 8.37 14.09 12.13
C LEU A 64 9.03 14.56 13.43
N ALA A 65 8.46 14.19 14.60
CA ALA A 65 9.03 14.51 15.91
C ALA A 65 10.44 13.90 16.09
N ASN A 66 10.67 12.68 15.62
CA ASN A 66 11.99 12.03 15.66
C ASN A 66 13.04 12.79 14.84
N PHE A 67 12.64 13.44 13.76
CA PHE A 67 13.51 14.29 12.94
C PHE A 67 13.52 15.76 13.36
N ARG A 68 12.88 16.12 14.48
CA ARG A 68 12.72 17.50 14.98
C ARG A 68 12.04 18.43 13.96
N ILE A 69 11.18 17.89 13.13
CA ILE A 69 10.38 18.64 12.16
C ILE A 69 9.02 18.99 12.80
N ASP A 70 8.42 20.12 12.39
CA ASP A 70 7.12 20.55 12.91
C ASP A 70 6.03 19.47 12.66
N THR A 71 5.46 18.97 13.75
CA THR A 71 4.41 17.94 13.71
C THR A 71 3.10 18.45 13.12
N ARG A 72 2.92 19.77 12.95
CA ARG A 72 1.76 20.36 12.25
C ARG A 72 1.67 19.90 10.80
N LEU A 73 2.81 19.52 10.20
CA LEU A 73 2.90 18.99 8.83
C LEU A 73 2.53 17.51 8.73
N ALA A 74 2.24 16.84 9.85
CA ALA A 74 1.90 15.40 9.84
C ALA A 74 0.75 15.03 8.91
N PRO A 75 -0.32 15.83 8.70
CA PRO A 75 -1.35 15.51 7.71
C PRO A 75 -0.82 15.40 6.28
N ILE A 76 0.19 16.20 5.89
CA ILE A 76 0.80 16.14 4.55
C ILE A 76 1.54 14.82 4.38
N VAL A 77 2.38 14.46 5.35
CA VAL A 77 3.11 13.18 5.33
C VAL A 77 2.13 12.01 5.30
N THR A 78 1.06 12.08 6.10
CA THR A 78 0.00 11.05 6.08
C THR A 78 -0.68 10.95 4.72
N ALA A 79 -0.96 12.07 4.05
CA ALA A 79 -1.57 12.10 2.72
C ALA A 79 -0.65 11.44 1.67
N LEU A 80 0.66 11.73 1.70
CA LEU A 80 1.63 11.10 0.80
C LEU A 80 1.72 9.59 1.01
N ILE A 81 1.75 9.15 2.27
CA ILE A 81 1.78 7.73 2.63
C ILE A 81 0.48 7.05 2.20
N ALA A 82 -0.68 7.67 2.44
CA ALA A 82 -1.98 7.15 2.04
C ALA A 82 -2.11 7.07 0.51
N LEU A 83 -1.60 8.07 -0.23
CA LEU A 83 -1.53 8.03 -1.69
C LEU A 83 -0.70 6.84 -2.18
N MET A 84 0.47 6.64 -1.60
CA MET A 84 1.33 5.51 -1.93
C MET A 84 0.62 4.17 -1.65
N PHE A 85 -0.02 4.02 -0.50
CA PHE A 85 -0.75 2.79 -0.16
C PHE A 85 -1.95 2.55 -1.07
N THR A 86 -2.68 3.61 -1.44
CA THR A 86 -3.80 3.52 -2.39
C THR A 86 -3.31 3.08 -3.76
N TYR A 87 -2.23 3.69 -4.25
CA TYR A 87 -1.64 3.36 -5.54
C TYR A 87 -1.15 1.91 -5.59
N PHE A 88 -0.31 1.49 -4.63
CA PHE A 88 0.19 0.11 -4.58
C PHE A 88 -0.91 -0.91 -4.31
N GLY A 89 -1.88 -0.59 -3.44
CA GLY A 89 -3.04 -1.43 -3.20
C GLY A 89 -3.86 -1.66 -4.48
N MET A 90 -4.08 -0.61 -5.28
CA MET A 90 -4.76 -0.73 -6.56
C MET A 90 -3.96 -1.52 -7.59
N GLN A 91 -2.63 -1.43 -7.59
CA GLN A 91 -1.78 -2.28 -8.43
C GLN A 91 -1.94 -3.77 -8.07
N ILE A 92 -1.99 -4.10 -6.78
CA ILE A 92 -2.20 -5.48 -6.33
C ILE A 92 -3.58 -5.98 -6.76
N VAL A 93 -4.62 -5.17 -6.60
CA VAL A 93 -5.99 -5.49 -7.05
C VAL A 93 -5.99 -5.70 -8.57
N GLY A 94 -5.41 -4.78 -9.34
CA GLY A 94 -5.30 -4.89 -10.80
C GLY A 94 -4.57 -6.16 -11.25
N ASN A 95 -3.43 -6.47 -10.62
CA ASN A 95 -2.68 -7.69 -10.88
C ASN A 95 -3.50 -8.96 -10.58
N THR A 96 -4.31 -8.94 -9.52
CA THR A 96 -5.18 -10.08 -9.19
C THR A 96 -6.22 -10.32 -10.29
N PHE A 97 -6.89 -9.27 -10.73
CA PHE A 97 -7.85 -9.37 -11.85
C PHE A 97 -7.17 -9.84 -13.13
N PHE A 98 -5.99 -9.29 -13.43
CA PHE A 98 -5.21 -9.67 -14.62
C PHE A 98 -4.81 -11.15 -14.62
N VAL A 99 -4.38 -11.68 -13.47
CA VAL A 99 -4.04 -13.10 -13.32
C VAL A 99 -5.26 -13.99 -13.53
N ILE A 100 -6.40 -13.65 -12.95
CA ILE A 100 -7.61 -14.45 -13.06
C ILE A 100 -8.12 -14.47 -14.52
N ASP A 101 -8.20 -13.31 -15.16
CA ASP A 101 -8.62 -13.20 -16.56
C ASP A 101 -7.65 -13.96 -17.50
N GLY A 102 -6.35 -13.85 -17.24
CA GLY A 102 -5.32 -14.54 -18.03
C GLY A 102 -5.36 -16.05 -17.86
N LEU A 103 -5.55 -16.57 -16.65
CA LEU A 103 -5.74 -17.99 -16.39
C LEU A 103 -6.97 -18.52 -17.13
N MET A 104 -8.09 -17.81 -17.03
CA MET A 104 -9.32 -18.17 -17.74
C MET A 104 -9.11 -18.21 -19.25
N ALA A 105 -8.44 -17.19 -19.81
CA ALA A 105 -8.13 -17.15 -21.23
C ALA A 105 -7.22 -18.33 -21.66
N GLY A 106 -6.18 -18.63 -20.87
CA GLY A 106 -5.27 -19.75 -21.14
C GLY A 106 -5.97 -21.11 -21.10
N ILE A 107 -6.90 -21.30 -20.16
CA ILE A 107 -7.71 -22.53 -20.06
C ILE A 107 -8.66 -22.65 -21.27
N VAL A 108 -9.38 -21.57 -21.60
CA VAL A 108 -10.34 -21.56 -22.73
C VAL A 108 -9.63 -21.82 -24.06
N THR A 109 -8.44 -21.26 -24.26
CA THR A 109 -7.64 -21.46 -25.49
C THR A 109 -6.89 -22.80 -25.52
N GLY A 110 -6.90 -23.56 -24.40
CA GLY A 110 -6.18 -24.82 -24.30
C GLY A 110 -4.66 -24.66 -24.40
N ASN A 111 -4.10 -23.49 -24.08
CA ASN A 111 -2.67 -23.22 -24.19
C ASN A 111 -1.98 -23.38 -22.82
N PRO A 112 -1.29 -24.52 -22.57
CA PRO A 112 -0.67 -24.81 -21.29
C PRO A 112 0.47 -23.83 -20.94
N ARG A 113 1.18 -23.33 -21.98
CA ARG A 113 2.26 -22.34 -21.79
C ARG A 113 1.74 -21.04 -21.16
N VAL A 114 0.61 -20.53 -21.64
CA VAL A 114 -0.05 -19.33 -21.12
C VAL A 114 -0.52 -19.56 -19.69
N VAL A 115 -1.12 -20.73 -19.39
CA VAL A 115 -1.56 -21.09 -18.04
C VAL A 115 -0.39 -21.10 -17.06
N ILE A 116 0.73 -21.74 -17.43
CA ILE A 116 1.95 -21.77 -16.60
C ILE A 116 2.46 -20.35 -16.38
N GLY A 117 2.50 -19.52 -17.40
CA GLY A 117 2.92 -18.12 -17.29
C GLY A 117 2.10 -17.33 -16.27
N PHE A 118 0.77 -17.45 -16.34
CA PHE A 118 -0.11 -16.75 -15.38
C PHE A 118 -0.06 -17.34 -13.96
N ILE A 119 0.21 -18.64 -13.79
CA ILE A 119 0.46 -19.23 -12.47
C ILE A 119 1.75 -18.64 -11.87
N LEU A 120 2.84 -18.60 -12.61
CA LEU A 120 4.11 -18.02 -12.15
C LEU A 120 3.96 -16.53 -11.83
N TYR A 121 3.29 -15.77 -12.70
CA TYR A 121 3.00 -14.37 -12.47
C TYR A 121 2.14 -14.16 -11.22
N GLY A 122 1.13 -15.01 -11.00
CA GLY A 122 0.27 -14.98 -9.82
C GLY A 122 1.03 -15.25 -8.52
N LEU A 123 1.95 -16.23 -8.52
CA LEU A 123 2.82 -16.50 -7.37
C LEU A 123 3.72 -15.31 -7.05
N LEU A 124 4.29 -14.65 -8.06
CA LEU A 124 5.07 -13.42 -7.88
C LEU A 124 4.19 -12.27 -7.37
N SER A 125 2.94 -12.15 -7.86
CA SER A 125 1.98 -11.12 -7.37
C SER A 125 1.62 -11.36 -5.91
N LEU A 126 1.47 -12.61 -5.48
CA LEU A 126 1.22 -12.96 -4.09
C LEU A 126 2.43 -12.61 -3.19
N LEU A 127 3.64 -12.79 -3.70
CA LEU A 127 4.86 -12.38 -3.02
C LEU A 127 4.93 -10.85 -2.87
N VAL A 128 4.58 -10.09 -3.93
CA VAL A 128 4.45 -8.61 -3.88
C VAL A 128 3.46 -8.22 -2.80
N LEU A 129 2.30 -8.87 -2.73
CA LEU A 129 1.30 -8.63 -1.69
C LEU A 129 1.87 -8.83 -0.28
N PHE A 130 2.60 -9.92 -0.04
CA PHE A 130 3.18 -10.21 1.27
C PHE A 130 4.25 -9.19 1.68
N ILE A 131 5.12 -8.79 0.74
CA ILE A 131 6.12 -7.74 0.99
C ILE A 131 5.43 -6.41 1.30
N PHE A 132 4.35 -6.09 0.57
CA PHE A 132 3.57 -4.88 0.79
C PHE A 132 2.86 -4.88 2.16
N ILE A 133 2.23 -6.00 2.55
CA ILE A 133 1.64 -6.15 3.90
C ILE A 133 2.70 -5.95 4.98
N ARG A 134 3.89 -6.53 4.78
CA ARG A 134 5.00 -6.37 5.72
C ARG A 134 5.47 -4.92 5.80
N PHE A 135 5.57 -4.24 4.67
CA PHE A 135 5.92 -2.82 4.62
C PHE A 135 4.89 -1.96 5.37
N ILE A 136 3.58 -2.20 5.15
CA ILE A 136 2.51 -1.51 5.88
C ILE A 136 2.58 -1.82 7.37
N SER A 137 2.86 -3.06 7.76
CA SER A 137 2.89 -3.47 9.17
C SER A 137 3.96 -2.75 9.99
N GLN A 138 4.99 -2.19 9.36
CA GLN A 138 6.02 -1.37 10.03
C GLN A 138 5.50 0.02 10.42
N TRP A 139 4.50 0.54 9.72
CA TRP A 139 3.89 1.85 9.99
C TRP A 139 2.84 1.82 11.09
N PHE A 140 2.14 0.69 11.20
CA PHE A 140 1.12 0.51 12.20
C PHE A 140 1.61 -0.46 13.26
N VAL A 141 1.39 -0.11 14.53
CA VAL A 141 1.66 -1.03 15.65
C VAL A 141 0.58 -2.12 15.62
N PHE A 142 0.74 -3.07 14.70
CA PHE A 142 -0.10 -4.25 14.73
C PHE A 142 0.41 -5.19 15.84
N HIS A 143 -0.52 -5.66 16.66
CA HIS A 143 -0.21 -6.75 17.58
C HIS A 143 0.31 -7.95 16.76
N ARG A 144 1.30 -8.65 17.30
CA ARG A 144 1.85 -9.87 16.67
C ARG A 144 0.72 -10.85 16.38
N SER A 145 0.25 -10.88 15.14
CA SER A 145 -0.73 -11.86 14.69
C SER A 145 -0.01 -13.04 14.06
N THR A 146 -0.59 -14.23 14.17
CA THR A 146 -0.10 -15.47 13.52
C THR A 146 0.08 -15.25 12.01
N PHE A 147 -0.82 -14.46 11.41
CA PHE A 147 -0.77 -14.10 9.98
C PHE A 147 0.50 -13.29 9.63
N LEU A 148 0.83 -12.26 10.41
CA LEU A 148 2.06 -11.48 10.16
C LEU A 148 3.32 -12.33 10.37
N GLY A 149 3.29 -13.29 11.30
CA GLY A 149 4.35 -14.27 11.46
C GLY A 149 4.52 -15.18 10.23
N PHE A 150 3.42 -15.59 9.61
CA PHE A 150 3.46 -16.33 8.35
C PHE A 150 4.02 -15.48 7.20
N VAL A 151 3.51 -14.26 7.02
CA VAL A 151 4.04 -13.31 6.02
C VAL A 151 5.54 -13.09 6.20
N ALA A 152 6.01 -12.93 7.45
CA ALA A 152 7.42 -12.80 7.75
C ALA A 152 8.24 -14.02 7.29
N ARG A 153 7.79 -15.24 7.62
CA ARG A 153 8.48 -16.47 7.22
C ARG A 153 8.61 -16.62 5.70
N VAL A 154 7.60 -16.21 4.95
CA VAL A 154 7.63 -16.27 3.48
C VAL A 154 8.56 -15.19 2.90
N THR A 155 8.57 -14.00 3.47
CA THR A 155 9.33 -12.86 2.93
C THR A 155 10.77 -12.76 3.46
N ASP A 156 11.06 -13.29 4.66
CA ASP A 156 12.40 -13.22 5.29
C ASP A 156 13.52 -13.81 4.44
N PRO A 157 13.35 -14.97 3.75
CA PRO A 157 14.41 -15.52 2.91
C PRO A 157 14.87 -14.56 1.81
N LEU A 158 14.01 -13.67 1.35
CA LEU A 158 14.31 -12.69 0.31
C LEU A 158 14.75 -11.35 0.91
N LEU A 159 14.10 -10.91 1.99
CA LEU A 159 14.39 -9.61 2.59
C LEU A 159 15.68 -9.60 3.41
N ILE A 160 16.03 -10.70 4.10
CA ILE A 160 17.26 -10.74 4.92
C ILE A 160 18.51 -10.53 4.07
N PRO A 161 18.72 -11.23 2.93
CA PRO A 161 19.89 -10.97 2.10
C PRO A 161 19.88 -9.55 1.51
N MET A 162 18.69 -9.04 1.11
CA MET A 162 18.58 -7.68 0.59
C MET A 162 18.92 -6.62 1.63
N ARG A 163 18.52 -6.79 2.89
CA ARG A 163 18.88 -5.90 4.00
C ARG A 163 20.36 -5.86 4.33
N ARG A 164 21.08 -6.94 4.01
CA ARG A 164 22.55 -6.97 4.16
C ARG A 164 23.24 -6.13 3.09
N LEU A 165 22.63 -6.04 1.89
CA LEU A 165 23.16 -5.24 0.78
C LEU A 165 22.74 -3.77 0.90
N ILE A 166 21.49 -3.53 1.31
CA ILE A 166 20.88 -2.21 1.41
C ILE A 166 20.27 -2.08 2.80
N PRO A 167 21.01 -1.48 3.76
CA PRO A 167 20.51 -1.35 5.12
C PRO A 167 19.29 -0.41 5.18
N PRO A 168 18.33 -0.65 6.09
CA PRO A 168 17.18 0.22 6.27
C PRO A 168 17.63 1.60 6.78
N ILE A 169 16.99 2.65 6.27
CA ILE A 169 17.22 4.04 6.70
C ILE A 169 16.09 4.43 7.68
N GLY A 170 16.40 4.42 8.95
CA GLY A 170 15.44 4.72 10.02
C GLY A 170 14.28 3.71 10.02
N MET A 171 13.05 4.20 9.79
CA MET A 171 11.85 3.36 9.72
C MET A 171 11.57 2.81 8.31
N PHE A 172 12.31 3.26 7.30
CA PHE A 172 12.11 2.88 5.90
C PHE A 172 12.99 1.69 5.52
N ASP A 173 12.33 0.62 5.10
CA ASP A 173 13.00 -0.56 4.54
C ASP A 173 13.16 -0.39 3.02
N ILE A 174 14.25 0.29 2.61
CA ILE A 174 14.56 0.48 1.18
C ILE A 174 14.78 -0.87 0.49
N SER A 175 15.27 -1.88 1.20
CA SER A 175 15.48 -3.21 0.65
C SER A 175 14.18 -3.85 0.17
N ALA A 176 13.06 -3.60 0.86
CA ALA A 176 11.74 -4.03 0.42
C ALA A 176 11.31 -3.34 -0.88
N MET A 177 11.59 -2.05 -1.04
CA MET A 177 11.27 -1.32 -2.28
C MET A 177 12.07 -1.86 -3.47
N VAL A 178 13.37 -2.10 -3.29
CA VAL A 178 14.23 -2.68 -4.34
C VAL A 178 13.76 -4.09 -4.70
N LEU A 179 13.38 -4.89 -3.71
CA LEU A 179 12.85 -6.23 -3.95
C LEU A 179 11.53 -6.19 -4.74
N LEU A 180 10.63 -5.24 -4.45
CA LEU A 180 9.41 -5.04 -5.24
C LEU A 180 9.70 -4.70 -6.70
N LEU A 181 10.71 -3.85 -6.97
CA LEU A 181 11.15 -3.54 -8.34
C LEU A 181 11.73 -4.77 -9.04
N LEU A 182 12.55 -5.57 -8.35
CA LEU A 182 13.12 -6.80 -8.91
C LEU A 182 12.04 -7.82 -9.24
N ILE A 183 11.04 -7.99 -8.37
CA ILE A 183 9.90 -8.89 -8.65
C ILE A 183 9.08 -8.37 -9.84
N GLY A 184 8.84 -7.06 -9.94
CA GLY A 184 8.17 -6.47 -11.10
C GLY A 184 8.92 -6.72 -12.42
N PHE A 185 10.24 -6.61 -12.38
CA PHE A 185 11.09 -6.98 -13.54
C PHE A 185 10.96 -8.47 -13.89
N LEU A 186 11.00 -9.35 -12.87
CA LEU A 186 10.82 -10.79 -13.07
C LEU A 186 9.43 -11.13 -13.63
N GLN A 187 8.39 -10.46 -13.16
CA GLN A 187 7.03 -10.58 -13.72
C GLN A 187 7.00 -10.22 -15.21
N SER A 188 7.72 -9.16 -15.61
CA SER A 188 7.82 -8.77 -17.03
C SER A 188 8.51 -9.84 -17.88
N ILE A 189 9.56 -10.49 -17.34
CA ILE A 189 10.25 -11.60 -18.03
C ILE A 189 9.30 -12.79 -18.17
N VAL A 190 8.60 -13.18 -17.11
CA VAL A 190 7.64 -14.29 -17.14
C VAL A 190 6.58 -14.06 -18.23
N MET A 191 6.04 -12.85 -18.31
CA MET A 191 5.03 -12.51 -19.33
C MET A 191 5.61 -12.61 -20.76
N ARG A 192 6.82 -12.09 -20.98
CA ARG A 192 7.47 -12.18 -22.31
C ARG A 192 7.79 -13.61 -22.74
N VAL A 193 8.19 -14.47 -21.80
CA VAL A 193 8.59 -15.84 -22.10
C VAL A 193 7.39 -16.75 -22.32
N PHE A 194 6.33 -16.59 -21.55
CA PHE A 194 5.23 -17.56 -21.52
C PHE A 194 3.94 -17.09 -22.22
N VAL A 195 3.72 -15.79 -22.33
CA VAL A 195 2.44 -15.23 -22.82
C VAL A 195 2.60 -14.52 -24.16
N TYR A 196 3.69 -13.76 -24.35
CA TYR A 196 4.03 -13.06 -25.59
C TYR A 196 5.15 -13.79 -26.34
#